data_753490fc4934c50b50de47f59e5f46ec
#
_entry.id   753490fc4934c50b50de47f59e5f46ec
#
_cell.length_a   1.000
_cell.length_b   1.000
_cell.length_c   1.000
_cell.angle_alpha   90.00
_cell.angle_beta   90.00
_cell.angle_gamma   90.00
#
_symmetry.space_group_name_H-M   'P 1'
#
loop_
_entity.id
_entity.type
_entity.pdbx_description
1 polymer ?
#
loop_
_entity_poly.entity_id
_entity_poly.type
_entity_poly.pdbx_seq_one_letter_code
_entity_poly.pdbx_strand_id
1 'polypeptide(L)'
;LTGADLEGLDGLNFHTLCEQDSDALEATLEGVEAKFGDLLRRVKWLNMGGGHHITRAGYDTERLIRLIKGIKERYGIAVYLEPGEAIALGTGVLVSTVLDTLHNAMDLAILDVSITCHMPDCLEMPYRPDIRGAGHPRELAHTYRLGGGTCLAGDIIGDYSFPEPLATGQRLIFEDMAHYTMVKTSMFNGVKHPAFCLWDPESKTLKTIRQFTYGDFRDRMG
;
A
#
# COMPACT_ATOMS: atom_id res chain seq x y z
N LEU A 1 -13.64 23.24 -23.18
CA LEU A 1 -13.11 22.54 -24.35
C LEU A 1 -14.06 22.81 -25.52
N THR A 2 -13.52 23.28 -26.67
CA THR A 2 -14.25 23.48 -27.91
C THR A 2 -14.23 22.22 -28.77
N GLY A 3 -15.01 22.18 -29.86
CA GLY A 3 -15.06 21.01 -30.75
C GLY A 3 -13.70 20.62 -31.33
N ALA A 4 -12.84 21.60 -31.63
CA ALA A 4 -11.49 21.40 -32.18
C ALA A 4 -10.53 20.77 -31.16
N ASP A 5 -10.69 21.06 -29.86
CA ASP A 5 -9.85 20.52 -28.78
C ASP A 5 -10.10 19.05 -28.51
N LEU A 6 -11.09 18.43 -29.13
CA LEU A 6 -11.51 17.06 -28.96
C LEU A 6 -11.11 16.16 -30.13
N GLU A 7 -10.47 16.69 -31.14
CA GLU A 7 -9.97 15.88 -32.25
C GLU A 7 -8.88 14.94 -31.79
N GLY A 8 -9.05 13.65 -32.07
CA GLY A 8 -8.14 12.61 -31.60
C GLY A 8 -8.35 12.12 -30.16
N LEU A 9 -9.31 12.69 -29.41
CA LEU A 9 -9.65 12.23 -28.06
C LEU A 9 -10.60 11.03 -28.10
N ASP A 10 -10.11 9.86 -27.72
CA ASP A 10 -10.88 8.62 -27.70
C ASP A 10 -11.54 8.31 -26.36
N GLY A 11 -11.10 8.88 -25.27
CA GLY A 11 -11.63 8.60 -23.95
C GLY A 11 -11.30 9.62 -22.88
N LEU A 12 -11.87 9.43 -21.71
CA LEU A 12 -11.62 10.24 -20.52
C LEU A 12 -11.08 9.35 -19.39
N ASN A 13 -10.24 9.95 -18.54
CA ASN A 13 -9.75 9.33 -17.33
C ASN A 13 -9.94 10.27 -16.14
N PHE A 14 -10.27 9.68 -14.99
CA PHE A 14 -10.09 10.33 -13.70
C PHE A 14 -9.50 9.32 -12.70
N HIS A 15 -8.71 9.82 -11.75
CA HIS A 15 -8.17 9.05 -10.64
C HIS A 15 -8.28 9.93 -9.40
N THR A 16 -9.39 9.81 -8.68
CA THR A 16 -9.77 10.72 -7.59
C THR A 16 -9.94 10.00 -6.26
N LEU A 17 -9.87 8.67 -6.25
CA LEU A 17 -10.09 7.84 -5.07
C LEU A 17 -8.75 7.27 -4.59
N CYS A 18 -8.66 7.03 -3.28
CA CYS A 18 -7.60 6.27 -2.66
C CYS A 18 -8.24 5.45 -1.54
N GLU A 19 -8.17 4.12 -1.64
CA GLU A 19 -8.71 3.16 -0.67
C GLU A 19 -10.19 3.42 -0.29
N GLN A 20 -11.00 3.82 -1.28
CA GLN A 20 -12.39 4.18 -1.07
C GLN A 20 -13.35 3.08 -1.50
N ASP A 21 -14.54 3.14 -0.95
CA ASP A 21 -15.65 2.26 -1.30
C ASP A 21 -16.45 2.79 -2.50
N SER A 22 -17.38 1.98 -2.98
CA SER A 22 -18.17 2.29 -4.19
C SER A 22 -19.15 3.45 -4.02
N ASP A 23 -19.48 3.87 -2.81
CA ASP A 23 -20.26 5.08 -2.54
C ASP A 23 -19.49 6.36 -2.88
N ALA A 24 -18.20 6.41 -2.61
CA ALA A 24 -17.36 7.52 -3.01
C ALA A 24 -17.22 7.60 -4.55
N LEU A 25 -17.19 6.46 -5.24
CA LEU A 25 -17.26 6.42 -6.70
C LEU A 25 -18.60 6.92 -7.21
N GLU A 26 -19.71 6.54 -6.60
CA GLU A 26 -21.07 7.03 -6.96
C GLU A 26 -21.13 8.54 -6.93
N ALA A 27 -20.70 9.16 -5.81
CA ALA A 27 -20.64 10.61 -5.67
C ALA A 27 -19.71 11.28 -6.70
N THR A 28 -18.57 10.63 -7.02
CA THR A 28 -17.66 11.12 -8.06
C THR A 28 -18.31 11.09 -9.43
N LEU A 29 -19.01 10.00 -9.77
CA LEU A 29 -19.70 9.85 -11.06
C LEU A 29 -20.81 10.88 -11.24
N GLU A 30 -21.57 11.22 -10.21
CA GLU A 30 -22.57 12.30 -10.27
C GLU A 30 -21.90 13.61 -10.71
N GLY A 31 -20.75 13.94 -10.15
CA GLY A 31 -19.98 15.13 -10.54
C GLY A 31 -19.41 15.05 -11.97
N VAL A 32 -18.95 13.89 -12.38
CA VAL A 32 -18.44 13.64 -13.75
C VAL A 32 -19.57 13.76 -14.77
N GLU A 33 -20.70 13.11 -14.53
CA GLU A 33 -21.86 13.18 -15.44
C GLU A 33 -22.41 14.61 -15.54
N ALA A 34 -22.52 15.34 -14.44
CA ALA A 34 -22.99 16.73 -14.42
C ALA A 34 -22.10 17.68 -15.22
N LYS A 35 -20.77 17.45 -15.22
CA LYS A 35 -19.81 18.37 -15.87
C LYS A 35 -19.37 17.89 -17.24
N PHE A 36 -19.31 16.60 -17.49
CA PHE A 36 -18.72 15.99 -18.68
C PHE A 36 -19.68 15.05 -19.43
N GLY A 37 -20.98 15.00 -19.08
CA GLY A 37 -21.96 14.12 -19.70
C GLY A 37 -22.03 14.26 -21.22
N ASP A 38 -21.97 15.49 -21.76
CA ASP A 38 -21.95 15.72 -23.20
C ASP A 38 -20.67 15.20 -23.86
N LEU A 39 -19.56 15.21 -23.13
CA LEU A 39 -18.28 14.69 -23.59
C LEU A 39 -18.29 13.15 -23.59
N LEU A 40 -18.88 12.54 -22.55
CA LEU A 40 -19.04 11.09 -22.45
C LEU A 40 -19.82 10.51 -23.64
N ARG A 41 -20.74 11.26 -24.26
CA ARG A 41 -21.48 10.84 -25.47
C ARG A 41 -20.62 10.83 -26.76
N ARG A 42 -19.41 11.40 -26.70
CA ARG A 42 -18.52 11.60 -27.84
C ARG A 42 -17.26 10.76 -27.81
N VAL A 43 -16.96 10.15 -26.66
CA VAL A 43 -15.78 9.30 -26.47
C VAL A 43 -16.15 7.81 -26.56
N LYS A 44 -15.13 6.96 -26.67
CA LYS A 44 -15.28 5.51 -26.78
C LYS A 44 -15.19 4.79 -25.43
N TRP A 45 -14.53 5.44 -24.44
CA TRP A 45 -14.31 4.83 -23.15
C TRP A 45 -14.18 5.87 -22.02
N LEU A 46 -14.45 5.41 -20.80
CA LEU A 46 -14.19 6.09 -19.55
C LEU A 46 -13.35 5.19 -18.67
N ASN A 47 -12.18 5.66 -18.23
CA ASN A 47 -11.38 5.04 -17.19
C ASN A 47 -11.66 5.75 -15.87
N MET A 48 -12.15 5.01 -14.88
CA MET A 48 -12.51 5.53 -13.56
C MET A 48 -11.33 5.49 -12.58
N GLY A 49 -10.12 5.15 -13.05
CA GLY A 49 -8.88 5.12 -12.29
C GLY A 49 -8.79 4.01 -11.26
N GLY A 50 -7.89 4.21 -10.31
CA GLY A 50 -7.63 3.30 -9.21
C GLY A 50 -8.25 3.74 -7.88
N GLY A 51 -7.75 3.20 -6.78
CA GLY A 51 -8.21 3.48 -5.43
C GLY A 51 -9.51 2.75 -5.02
N HIS A 52 -9.99 1.85 -5.87
CA HIS A 52 -11.16 1.00 -5.61
C HIS A 52 -10.74 -0.25 -4.83
N HIS A 53 -11.13 -0.36 -3.57
CA HIS A 53 -10.76 -1.48 -2.70
C HIS A 53 -11.66 -2.71 -2.88
N ILE A 54 -11.84 -3.16 -4.12
CA ILE A 54 -12.82 -4.16 -4.54
C ILE A 54 -12.65 -5.54 -3.89
N THR A 55 -11.50 -5.85 -3.34
CA THR A 55 -11.19 -7.12 -2.66
C THR A 55 -11.25 -7.01 -1.14
N ARG A 56 -11.44 -5.81 -0.59
CA ARG A 56 -11.57 -5.59 0.85
C ARG A 56 -12.87 -6.17 1.38
N ALA A 57 -12.82 -6.79 2.55
CA ALA A 57 -14.02 -7.25 3.24
C ALA A 57 -15.01 -6.09 3.47
N GLY A 58 -16.28 -6.30 3.11
CA GLY A 58 -17.33 -5.28 3.26
C GLY A 58 -17.47 -4.30 2.11
N TYR A 59 -16.62 -4.37 1.07
CA TYR A 59 -16.79 -3.54 -0.13
C TYR A 59 -18.09 -3.89 -0.87
N ASP A 60 -18.91 -2.88 -1.21
CA ASP A 60 -20.17 -3.07 -1.96
C ASP A 60 -19.90 -3.25 -3.47
N THR A 61 -19.58 -4.49 -3.84
CA THR A 61 -19.30 -4.88 -5.23
C THR A 61 -20.54 -4.76 -6.11
N GLU A 62 -21.74 -5.00 -5.57
CA GLU A 62 -22.99 -4.89 -6.32
C GLU A 62 -23.25 -3.44 -6.74
N ARG A 63 -22.96 -2.48 -5.88
CA ARG A 63 -23.02 -1.05 -6.23
C ARG A 63 -22.04 -0.74 -7.36
N LEU A 64 -20.79 -1.18 -7.26
CA LEU A 64 -19.79 -0.98 -8.32
C LEU A 64 -20.30 -1.51 -9.67
N ILE A 65 -20.83 -2.73 -9.67
CA ILE A 65 -21.40 -3.35 -10.88
C ILE A 65 -22.54 -2.50 -11.45
N ARG A 66 -23.46 -2.02 -10.61
CA ARG A 66 -24.57 -1.16 -11.05
C ARG A 66 -24.07 0.14 -11.67
N LEU A 67 -23.07 0.78 -11.05
CA LEU A 67 -22.48 2.02 -11.55
C LEU A 67 -21.82 1.82 -12.93
N ILE A 68 -21.01 0.77 -13.07
CA ILE A 68 -20.36 0.43 -14.34
C ILE A 68 -21.40 0.15 -15.45
N LYS A 69 -22.40 -0.68 -15.15
CA LYS A 69 -23.47 -0.99 -16.10
C LYS A 69 -24.25 0.27 -16.49
N GLY A 70 -24.58 1.12 -15.52
CA GLY A 70 -25.29 2.37 -15.77
C GLY A 70 -24.55 3.31 -16.72
N ILE A 71 -23.23 3.49 -16.53
CA ILE A 71 -22.41 4.29 -17.45
C ILE A 71 -22.38 3.68 -18.86
N LYS A 72 -22.14 2.37 -18.94
CA LYS A 72 -22.12 1.66 -20.24
C LYS A 72 -23.45 1.79 -20.99
N GLU A 73 -24.56 1.66 -20.31
CA GLU A 73 -25.89 1.76 -20.90
C GLU A 73 -26.26 3.18 -21.33
N ARG A 74 -25.96 4.20 -20.48
CA ARG A 74 -26.29 5.60 -20.77
C ARG A 74 -25.46 6.20 -21.90
N TYR A 75 -24.19 5.83 -22.00
CA TYR A 75 -23.25 6.47 -22.94
C TYR A 75 -22.77 5.59 -24.08
N GLY A 76 -22.99 4.28 -24.02
CA GLY A 76 -22.54 3.32 -25.04
C GLY A 76 -21.01 3.14 -25.08
N ILE A 77 -20.31 3.37 -23.99
CA ILE A 77 -18.85 3.40 -23.91
C ILE A 77 -18.27 2.20 -23.12
N ALA A 78 -17.00 1.88 -23.37
CA ALA A 78 -16.26 0.95 -22.54
C ALA A 78 -15.88 1.61 -21.21
N VAL A 79 -15.85 0.82 -20.14
CA VAL A 79 -15.40 1.27 -18.80
C VAL A 79 -14.17 0.50 -18.40
N TYR A 80 -13.16 1.22 -17.88
CA TYR A 80 -11.93 0.69 -17.32
C TYR A 80 -11.79 1.10 -15.86
N LEU A 81 -11.12 0.25 -15.08
CA LEU A 81 -10.68 0.49 -13.71
C LEU A 81 -9.20 0.14 -13.59
N GLU A 82 -8.49 0.74 -12.63
CA GLU A 82 -7.08 0.51 -12.35
C GLU A 82 -6.86 0.09 -10.87
N PRO A 83 -7.49 -1.00 -10.38
CA PRO A 83 -7.39 -1.41 -8.99
C PRO A 83 -6.00 -2.03 -8.74
N GLY A 84 -5.04 -1.23 -8.27
CA GLY A 84 -3.67 -1.68 -8.00
C GLY A 84 -3.56 -2.43 -6.68
N GLU A 85 -3.66 -1.73 -5.57
CA GLU A 85 -3.54 -2.28 -4.22
C GLU A 85 -4.54 -3.41 -3.94
N ALA A 86 -5.80 -3.24 -4.34
CA ALA A 86 -6.85 -4.24 -4.16
C ALA A 86 -6.49 -5.63 -4.73
N ILE A 87 -5.66 -5.70 -5.78
CA ILE A 87 -5.24 -6.96 -6.40
C ILE A 87 -4.22 -7.70 -5.53
N ALA A 88 -3.39 -6.95 -4.80
CA ALA A 88 -2.30 -7.49 -3.99
C ALA A 88 -2.56 -7.43 -2.47
N LEU A 89 -3.76 -6.98 -2.07
CA LEU A 89 -4.15 -6.85 -0.66
C LEU A 89 -4.01 -8.18 0.09
N GLY A 90 -3.29 -8.16 1.21
CA GLY A 90 -3.11 -9.34 2.07
C GLY A 90 -2.24 -10.47 1.48
N THR A 91 -1.53 -10.22 0.37
CA THR A 91 -0.75 -11.28 -0.31
C THR A 91 0.68 -11.42 0.18
N GLY A 92 1.19 -10.50 0.99
CA GLY A 92 2.55 -10.58 1.50
C GLY A 92 2.78 -9.84 2.79
N VAL A 93 3.84 -10.23 3.48
CA VAL A 93 4.26 -9.68 4.76
C VAL A 93 5.73 -9.27 4.71
N LEU A 94 6.12 -8.31 5.55
CA LEU A 94 7.52 -7.98 5.80
C LEU A 94 7.92 -8.57 7.16
N VAL A 95 8.93 -9.43 7.17
CA VAL A 95 9.47 -10.00 8.41
C VAL A 95 10.67 -9.20 8.85
N SER A 96 10.64 -8.70 10.06
CA SER A 96 11.70 -7.95 10.71
C SER A 96 12.22 -8.66 11.94
N THR A 97 13.47 -8.37 12.32
CA THR A 97 14.10 -8.87 13.52
C THR A 97 14.38 -7.71 14.49
N VAL A 98 14.06 -7.88 15.77
CA VAL A 98 14.46 -6.97 16.83
C VAL A 98 15.97 -7.10 17.02
N LEU A 99 16.70 -6.02 16.74
CA LEU A 99 18.17 -5.96 16.89
C LEU A 99 18.57 -5.63 18.34
N ASP A 100 17.82 -4.73 18.95
CA ASP A 100 18.09 -4.30 20.32
C ASP A 100 16.82 -3.74 20.97
N THR A 101 16.80 -3.77 22.33
CA THR A 101 15.77 -3.11 23.14
C THR A 101 16.45 -2.24 24.17
N LEU A 102 15.95 -1.01 24.36
CA LEU A 102 16.54 -0.04 25.29
C LEU A 102 15.44 0.83 25.90
N HIS A 103 15.78 1.50 27.00
CA HIS A 103 14.91 2.48 27.64
C HIS A 103 15.52 3.87 27.56
N ASN A 104 14.78 4.82 26.98
CA ASN A 104 15.12 6.26 27.00
C ASN A 104 13.81 7.06 27.05
N ALA A 105 13.41 7.46 28.26
CA ALA A 105 12.10 8.04 28.57
C ALA A 105 10.90 7.13 28.25
N MET A 106 11.06 6.17 27.37
CA MET A 106 10.10 5.12 27.02
C MET A 106 10.87 3.88 26.52
N ASP A 107 10.19 2.75 26.42
CA ASP A 107 10.79 1.54 25.88
C ASP A 107 10.86 1.63 24.35
N LEU A 108 12.02 1.30 23.81
CA LEU A 108 12.35 1.36 22.39
C LEU A 108 12.78 -0.02 21.91
N ALA A 109 12.45 -0.36 20.66
CA ALA A 109 13.02 -1.51 19.97
C ALA A 109 13.56 -1.08 18.61
N ILE A 110 14.81 -1.42 18.35
CA ILE A 110 15.50 -1.17 17.09
C ILE A 110 15.37 -2.40 16.21
N LEU A 111 14.93 -2.19 14.97
CA LEU A 111 14.65 -3.26 14.02
C LEU A 111 15.67 -3.27 12.88
N ASP A 112 15.82 -4.41 12.22
CA ASP A 112 16.58 -4.55 10.96
C ASP A 112 15.83 -4.03 9.73
N VAL A 113 14.61 -3.51 9.91
CA VAL A 113 13.86 -2.77 8.90
C VAL A 113 13.81 -1.28 9.24
N SER A 114 13.63 -0.46 8.21
CA SER A 114 13.54 0.99 8.29
C SER A 114 12.26 1.44 7.61
N ILE A 115 11.52 2.35 8.22
CA ILE A 115 10.33 2.92 7.57
C ILE A 115 10.73 3.70 6.31
N THR A 116 11.84 4.41 6.37
CA THR A 116 12.38 5.21 5.24
C THR A 116 12.86 4.36 4.06
N CYS A 117 13.44 3.19 4.34
CA CYS A 117 14.00 2.33 3.30
C CYS A 117 13.03 1.27 2.81
N HIS A 118 12.26 0.66 3.71
CA HIS A 118 11.48 -0.54 3.42
C HIS A 118 9.97 -0.31 3.40
N MET A 119 9.50 0.78 4.01
CA MET A 119 8.10 1.16 4.10
C MET A 119 7.89 2.66 3.86
N PRO A 120 8.49 3.27 2.81
CA PRO A 120 8.35 4.72 2.58
C PRO A 120 6.91 5.11 2.31
N ASP A 121 6.09 4.19 1.86
CA ASP A 121 4.66 4.36 1.67
C ASP A 121 3.95 4.79 2.95
N CYS A 122 4.35 4.24 4.11
CA CYS A 122 3.84 4.65 5.42
C CYS A 122 4.14 6.12 5.78
N LEU A 123 5.11 6.76 5.11
CA LEU A 123 5.45 8.17 5.28
C LEU A 123 4.77 9.06 4.24
N GLU A 124 4.62 8.56 3.01
CA GLU A 124 4.03 9.30 1.88
C GLU A 124 2.50 9.38 1.98
N MET A 125 1.88 8.31 2.42
CA MET A 125 0.45 8.20 2.76
C MET A 125 0.35 7.76 4.22
N PRO A 126 0.47 8.66 5.20
CA PRO A 126 0.73 8.30 6.59
C PRO A 126 -0.28 7.29 7.16
N TYR A 127 0.20 6.10 7.43
CA TYR A 127 -0.53 5.05 8.13
C TYR A 127 0.42 4.26 9.02
N ARG A 128 -0.13 3.61 10.03
CA ARG A 128 0.60 2.70 10.92
C ARG A 128 0.41 1.27 10.42
N PRO A 129 1.47 0.59 9.91
CA PRO A 129 1.34 -0.77 9.43
C PRO A 129 0.97 -1.71 10.59
N ASP A 130 0.11 -2.68 10.33
CA ASP A 130 -0.26 -3.67 11.32
C ASP A 130 0.87 -4.69 11.55
N ILE A 131 1.06 -5.08 12.81
CA ILE A 131 2.00 -6.12 13.21
C ILE A 131 1.22 -7.25 13.82
N ARG A 132 1.46 -8.47 13.34
CA ARG A 132 0.79 -9.68 13.82
C ARG A 132 0.96 -9.85 15.33
N GLY A 133 -0.16 -9.88 16.05
CA GLY A 133 -0.18 -10.06 17.50
C GLY A 133 0.20 -8.82 18.31
N ALA A 134 0.39 -7.66 17.68
CA ALA A 134 0.56 -6.40 18.37
C ALA A 134 -0.76 -5.63 18.45
N GLY A 135 -0.86 -4.73 19.42
CA GLY A 135 -1.99 -3.83 19.64
C GLY A 135 -1.61 -2.36 19.47
N HIS A 136 -2.60 -1.48 19.68
CA HIS A 136 -2.36 -0.05 19.81
C HIS A 136 -1.53 0.25 21.07
N PRO A 137 -0.88 1.43 21.12
CA PRO A 137 -0.10 1.81 22.31
C PRO A 137 -0.93 1.69 23.59
N ARG A 138 -0.41 0.96 24.58
CA ARG A 138 -1.05 0.70 25.91
C ARG A 138 -2.26 -0.23 25.88
N GLU A 139 -2.59 -0.83 24.74
CA GLU A 139 -3.65 -1.83 24.66
C GLU A 139 -3.23 -3.16 25.30
N LEU A 140 -1.95 -3.53 25.13
CA LEU A 140 -1.33 -4.71 25.71
C LEU A 140 -0.26 -4.31 26.75
N ALA A 141 0.30 -5.28 27.45
CA ALA A 141 1.12 -5.08 28.63
C ALA A 141 2.40 -4.25 28.41
N HIS A 142 3.05 -4.40 27.24
CA HIS A 142 4.35 -3.81 26.96
C HIS A 142 4.31 -2.94 25.74
N THR A 143 4.53 -1.63 25.89
CA THR A 143 4.49 -0.66 24.77
C THR A 143 5.90 -0.25 24.38
N TYR A 144 6.22 -0.37 23.10
CA TYR A 144 7.51 0.04 22.51
C TYR A 144 7.30 1.01 21.37
N ARG A 145 8.22 1.96 21.24
CA ARG A 145 8.44 2.66 19.98
C ARG A 145 9.39 1.86 19.13
N LEU A 146 8.98 1.53 17.92
CA LEU A 146 9.78 0.78 16.96
C LEU A 146 10.51 1.75 16.03
N GLY A 147 11.81 1.56 15.87
CA GLY A 147 12.65 2.38 15.01
C GLY A 147 13.58 1.56 14.14
N GLY A 148 13.96 2.13 12.99
CA GLY A 148 14.96 1.57 12.10
C GLY A 148 16.37 2.02 12.44
N GLY A 149 17.34 1.62 11.60
CA GLY A 149 18.77 1.88 11.81
C GLY A 149 19.36 3.01 10.96
N THR A 150 18.55 3.84 10.27
CA THR A 150 19.07 4.94 9.46
C THR A 150 19.40 6.17 10.31
N CYS A 151 20.12 7.13 9.72
CA CYS A 151 20.46 8.40 10.39
C CYS A 151 19.27 9.38 10.48
N LEU A 152 18.13 9.07 9.87
CA LEU A 152 16.97 9.96 9.89
C LEU A 152 16.26 9.89 11.24
N ALA A 153 16.05 11.03 11.88
CA ALA A 153 15.28 11.13 13.12
C ALA A 153 13.82 10.63 12.94
N GLY A 154 13.31 10.69 11.71
CA GLY A 154 11.99 10.18 11.34
C GLY A 154 11.94 8.69 10.98
N ASP A 155 13.03 7.93 11.17
CA ASP A 155 13.04 6.48 10.97
C ASP A 155 12.35 5.76 12.14
N ILE A 156 11.13 6.19 12.42
CA ILE A 156 10.26 5.68 13.48
C ILE A 156 9.04 5.04 12.82
N ILE A 157 8.88 3.74 13.03
CA ILE A 157 7.76 2.98 12.44
C ILE A 157 6.46 3.29 13.18
N GLY A 158 6.52 3.42 14.50
CA GLY A 158 5.38 3.76 15.34
C GLY A 158 5.45 3.18 16.73
N ASP A 159 4.41 3.46 17.51
CA ASP A 159 4.26 2.92 18.86
C ASP A 159 3.30 1.73 18.82
N TYR A 160 3.72 0.60 19.39
CA TYR A 160 2.98 -0.66 19.43
C TYR A 160 3.00 -1.26 20.83
N SER A 161 1.98 -2.03 21.17
CA SER A 161 2.01 -2.82 22.39
C SER A 161 2.00 -4.32 22.09
N PHE A 162 2.62 -5.08 23.00
CA PHE A 162 2.80 -6.53 22.90
C PHE A 162 2.36 -7.22 24.19
N PRO A 163 1.87 -8.47 24.13
CA PRO A 163 1.49 -9.20 25.34
C PRO A 163 2.69 -9.54 26.23
N GLU A 164 3.86 -9.78 25.62
CA GLU A 164 5.12 -10.09 26.29
C GLU A 164 6.19 -9.06 25.93
N PRO A 165 7.23 -8.90 26.77
CA PRO A 165 8.37 -8.04 26.43
C PRO A 165 9.04 -8.49 25.13
N LEU A 166 9.44 -7.52 24.31
CA LEU A 166 10.26 -7.80 23.13
C LEU A 166 11.68 -8.22 23.54
N ALA A 167 12.22 -9.19 22.82
CA ALA A 167 13.58 -9.68 23.00
C ALA A 167 14.41 -9.54 21.72
N THR A 168 15.70 -9.26 21.86
CA THR A 168 16.67 -9.28 20.75
C THR A 168 16.61 -10.64 20.04
N GLY A 169 16.54 -10.62 18.71
CA GLY A 169 16.37 -11.79 17.86
C GLY A 169 14.91 -12.18 17.60
N GLN A 170 13.96 -11.62 18.32
CA GLN A 170 12.52 -11.84 18.07
C GLN A 170 12.14 -11.32 16.70
N ARG A 171 11.27 -12.06 16.00
CA ARG A 171 10.73 -11.65 14.70
C ARG A 171 9.37 -10.98 14.85
N LEU A 172 9.21 -9.87 14.17
CA LEU A 172 7.95 -9.15 13.99
C LEU A 172 7.48 -9.33 12.55
N ILE A 173 6.19 -9.47 12.36
CA ILE A 173 5.58 -9.67 11.02
C ILE A 173 4.66 -8.49 10.76
N PHE A 174 5.08 -7.62 9.84
CA PHE A 174 4.26 -6.54 9.34
C PHE A 174 3.33 -7.08 8.26
N GLU A 175 2.05 -6.84 8.41
CA GLU A 175 1.01 -7.32 7.49
C GLU A 175 0.91 -6.42 6.26
N ASP A 176 0.42 -7.00 5.17
CA ASP A 176 0.06 -6.30 3.93
C ASP A 176 1.18 -5.47 3.30
N MET A 177 2.36 -6.07 3.15
CA MET A 177 3.59 -5.41 2.71
C MET A 177 4.02 -5.78 1.28
N ALA A 178 3.11 -6.30 0.43
CA ALA A 178 3.48 -6.84 -0.88
C ALA A 178 3.36 -5.86 -2.05
N HIS A 179 2.51 -4.84 -1.98
CA HIS A 179 2.23 -3.94 -3.11
C HIS A 179 3.15 -2.71 -3.14
N TYR A 180 2.66 -1.51 -2.88
CA TYR A 180 3.46 -0.27 -2.90
C TYR A 180 4.70 -0.32 -2.01
N THR A 181 4.60 -0.98 -0.86
CA THR A 181 5.71 -1.16 0.08
C THR A 181 6.93 -1.80 -0.57
N MET A 182 6.74 -2.93 -1.29
CA MET A 182 7.87 -3.62 -1.95
C MET A 182 8.51 -2.80 -3.07
N VAL A 183 7.71 -2.11 -3.88
CA VAL A 183 8.21 -1.44 -5.10
C VAL A 183 8.82 -0.08 -4.82
N LYS A 184 8.48 0.56 -3.71
CA LYS A 184 9.02 1.87 -3.29
C LYS A 184 10.31 1.77 -2.46
N THR A 185 10.79 0.58 -2.13
CA THR A 185 11.98 0.39 -1.28
C THR A 185 13.22 1.10 -1.81
N SER A 186 14.05 1.58 -0.91
CA SER A 186 15.32 2.23 -1.20
C SER A 186 16.47 1.59 -0.41
N MET A 187 17.70 1.92 -0.78
CA MET A 187 18.92 1.51 -0.06
C MET A 187 19.60 2.70 0.60
N PHE A 188 18.82 3.67 1.06
CA PHE A 188 19.35 4.82 1.77
C PHE A 188 20.23 4.41 2.95
N ASN A 189 21.34 5.09 3.18
CA ASN A 189 22.41 4.74 4.13
C ASN A 189 23.06 3.36 3.91
N GLY A 190 22.91 2.74 2.74
CA GLY A 190 23.39 1.39 2.49
C GLY A 190 22.56 0.30 3.17
N VAL A 191 21.37 0.62 3.64
CA VAL A 191 20.45 -0.39 4.22
C VAL A 191 20.03 -1.36 3.12
N LYS A 192 20.22 -2.64 3.37
CA LYS A 192 19.98 -3.70 2.41
C LYS A 192 18.48 -3.93 2.23
N HIS A 193 18.02 -4.08 0.97
CA HIS A 193 16.66 -4.52 0.71
C HIS A 193 16.34 -5.86 1.37
N PRO A 194 15.09 -6.07 1.86
CA PRO A 194 14.62 -7.38 2.28
C PRO A 194 14.72 -8.40 1.14
N ALA A 195 15.02 -9.65 1.45
CA ALA A 195 14.96 -10.72 0.47
C ALA A 195 13.51 -10.94 0.01
N PHE A 196 13.32 -11.23 -1.28
CA PHE A 196 12.01 -11.65 -1.80
C PHE A 196 11.90 -13.16 -1.70
N CYS A 197 10.85 -13.60 -1.01
CA CYS A 197 10.58 -15.02 -0.77
C CYS A 197 9.13 -15.35 -1.12
N LEU A 198 8.90 -16.58 -1.54
CA LEU A 198 7.59 -17.19 -1.65
C LEU A 198 7.39 -18.18 -0.52
N TRP A 199 6.29 -18.04 0.20
CA TRP A 199 5.84 -18.96 1.23
C TRP A 199 4.77 -19.88 0.65
N ASP A 200 4.98 -21.18 0.78
CA ASP A 200 3.97 -22.20 0.47
C ASP A 200 3.35 -22.70 1.80
N PRO A 201 2.08 -22.38 2.07
CA PRO A 201 1.43 -22.77 3.32
C PRO A 201 1.13 -24.27 3.41
N GLU A 202 1.02 -24.98 2.28
CA GLU A 202 0.73 -26.43 2.25
C GLU A 202 1.98 -27.23 2.59
N SER A 203 3.07 -26.98 1.89
CA SER A 203 4.35 -27.66 2.14
C SER A 203 5.14 -27.05 3.31
N LYS A 204 4.72 -25.88 3.82
CA LYS A 204 5.44 -25.08 4.83
C LYS A 204 6.88 -24.78 4.42
N THR A 205 7.09 -24.50 3.14
CA THR A 205 8.41 -24.20 2.59
C THR A 205 8.53 -22.73 2.20
N LEU A 206 9.74 -22.19 2.42
CA LEU A 206 10.10 -20.84 2.02
C LEU A 206 11.11 -20.91 0.88
N LYS A 207 10.75 -20.37 -0.28
CA LYS A 207 11.62 -20.26 -1.43
C LYS A 207 12.14 -18.84 -1.60
N THR A 208 13.43 -18.62 -1.48
CA THR A 208 14.05 -17.33 -1.79
C THR A 208 14.08 -17.12 -3.30
N ILE A 209 13.46 -16.05 -3.76
CA ILE A 209 13.40 -15.64 -5.18
C ILE A 209 14.57 -14.72 -5.49
N ARG A 210 14.84 -13.75 -4.61
CA ARG A 210 15.96 -12.81 -4.76
C ARG A 210 16.52 -12.45 -3.40
N GLN A 211 17.85 -12.39 -3.34
CA GLN A 211 18.61 -11.85 -2.24
C GLN A 211 19.41 -10.65 -2.72
N PHE A 212 19.43 -9.59 -1.94
CA PHE A 212 20.18 -8.38 -2.24
C PHE A 212 21.50 -8.37 -1.47
N THR A 213 22.53 -7.83 -2.07
CA THR A 213 23.91 -7.81 -1.56
C THR A 213 24.46 -6.40 -1.58
N TYR A 214 25.68 -6.21 -1.05
CA TYR A 214 26.41 -4.95 -1.20
C TYR A 214 26.63 -4.58 -2.68
N GLY A 215 26.76 -5.58 -3.58
CA GLY A 215 26.89 -5.34 -5.02
C GLY A 215 25.71 -4.55 -5.57
N ASP A 216 24.48 -4.89 -5.16
CA ASP A 216 23.27 -4.19 -5.61
C ASP A 216 23.27 -2.69 -5.20
N PHE A 217 23.83 -2.37 -4.04
CA PHE A 217 24.02 -0.99 -3.59
C PHE A 217 25.13 -0.28 -4.37
N ARG A 218 26.32 -0.89 -4.43
CA ARG A 218 27.50 -0.32 -5.09
C ARG A 218 27.25 -0.03 -6.56
N ASP A 219 26.69 -1.01 -7.29
CA ASP A 219 26.52 -0.95 -8.74
C ASP A 219 25.43 0.05 -9.16
N ARG A 220 24.55 0.44 -8.22
CA ARG A 220 23.61 1.53 -8.40
C ARG A 220 24.28 2.91 -8.36
N MET A 221 25.40 3.01 -7.65
CA MET A 221 26.10 4.30 -7.44
C MET A 221 27.13 4.60 -8.56
N GLY A 222 27.38 3.67 -9.48
CA GLY A 222 28.27 3.80 -10.64
C GLY A 222 29.54 2.98 -10.52
#